data_635d22024b7497c19d33af29cd136503
#
_entry.id   635d22024b7497c19d33af29cd136503
#
_cell.length_a   1.000
_cell.length_b   1.000
_cell.length_c   1.000
_cell.angle_alpha   90.00
_cell.angle_beta   90.00
_cell.angle_gamma   90.00
#
_symmetry.space_group_name_H-M   'P 1'
#
loop_
_entity.id
_entity.type
_entity.pdbx_description
1 polymer ?
#
loop_
_entity_poly.entity_id
_entity_poly.type
_entity_poly.pdbx_seq_one_letter_code
_entity_poly.pdbx_strand_id
1 'polypeptide(L)'
;MERFIEVANVKEINPGRAKLIYFGYQSIAIFNVGGAFYATDEFCTGDGGALSEGKLIGTTIRCSADNCTYYLPTGECLDSTTKPLTTYTVHIHGEVIKIDRNEVKRKLLPLIQRRSLNDWFWLADARI
;
A
#
# COMPACT_ATOMS: atom_id res chain seq x y z
N MET A 1 -6.72 15.07 -15.00
CA MET A 1 -6.61 14.42 -13.70
C MET A 1 -5.23 13.79 -13.56
N GLU A 2 -4.54 14.09 -12.48
CA GLU A 2 -3.17 13.65 -12.33
C GLU A 2 -3.09 12.15 -12.09
N ARG A 3 -2.11 11.54 -12.72
CA ARG A 3 -1.84 10.13 -12.52
C ARG A 3 -1.14 9.88 -11.19
N PHE A 4 -0.18 10.73 -10.86
CA PHE A 4 0.59 10.60 -9.62
C PHE A 4 0.02 11.54 -8.57
N ILE A 5 -0.37 10.97 -7.44
CA ILE A 5 -1.10 11.70 -6.40
C ILE A 5 -0.21 11.87 -5.19
N GLU A 6 -0.12 13.09 -4.69
CA GLU A 6 0.63 13.38 -3.48
C GLU A 6 -0.08 12.74 -2.28
N VAL A 7 0.65 11.97 -1.51
CA VAL A 7 0.07 11.28 -0.36
C VAL A 7 0.76 11.65 0.95
N ALA A 8 1.98 12.13 0.90
CA ALA A 8 2.72 12.50 2.11
C ALA A 8 3.94 13.31 1.74
N ASN A 9 4.62 13.83 2.76
CA ASN A 9 5.90 14.50 2.63
C ASN A 9 6.95 13.61 3.29
N VAL A 10 8.15 13.55 2.71
CA VAL A 10 9.20 12.68 3.23
C VAL A 10 9.53 13.01 4.70
N LYS A 11 9.33 14.26 5.09
CA LYS A 11 9.61 14.68 6.46
C LYS A 11 8.60 14.18 7.48
N GLU A 12 7.46 13.70 7.02
CA GLU A 12 6.43 13.18 7.91
C GLU A 12 6.73 11.77 8.38
N ILE A 13 7.65 11.07 7.71
CA ILE A 13 7.92 9.67 8.02
C ILE A 13 9.41 9.52 8.29
N ASN A 14 9.76 9.43 9.56
CA ASN A 14 11.16 9.27 9.96
C ASN A 14 11.67 7.89 9.57
N PRO A 15 13.00 7.72 9.38
CA PRO A 15 13.55 6.40 9.10
C PRO A 15 13.15 5.39 10.17
N GLY A 16 12.74 4.20 9.72
CA GLY A 16 12.28 3.16 10.62
C GLY A 16 10.81 3.28 11.00
N ARG A 17 10.09 4.23 10.41
CA ARG A 17 8.69 4.48 10.73
C ARG A 17 7.80 4.24 9.51
N ALA A 18 6.50 4.22 9.76
CA ALA A 18 5.49 4.06 8.73
C ALA A 18 4.37 5.06 8.94
N LYS A 19 3.67 5.38 7.86
CA LYS A 19 2.50 6.25 7.91
C LYS A 19 1.36 5.58 7.17
N LEU A 20 0.19 5.56 7.79
CA LEU A 20 -1.03 5.08 7.16
C LEU A 20 -1.69 6.23 6.41
N ILE A 21 -2.01 5.99 5.15
CA ILE A 21 -2.75 6.96 4.36
C ILE A 21 -3.97 6.29 3.76
N TYR A 22 -4.94 7.11 3.38
CA TYR A 22 -6.15 6.62 2.72
C TYR A 22 -6.22 7.19 1.33
N PHE A 23 -6.54 6.34 0.37
CA PHE A 23 -6.75 6.74 -1.01
C PHE A 23 -8.09 6.16 -1.45
N GLY A 24 -9.13 6.99 -1.37
CA GLY A 24 -10.48 6.49 -1.54
C GLY A 24 -10.82 5.51 -0.44
N TYR A 25 -11.17 4.29 -0.81
CA TYR A 25 -11.47 3.24 0.16
C TYR A 25 -10.27 2.37 0.48
N GLN A 26 -9.13 2.72 -0.05
CA GLN A 26 -7.93 1.91 0.10
C GLN A 26 -7.07 2.46 1.22
N SER A 27 -6.62 1.58 2.11
CA SER A 27 -5.68 1.92 3.18
C SER A 27 -4.29 1.48 2.74
N ILE A 28 -3.35 2.40 2.74
CA ILE A 28 -1.99 2.16 2.23
C ILE A 28 -1.00 2.57 3.31
N ALA A 29 -0.01 1.72 3.56
CA ALA A 29 1.06 2.01 4.49
C ALA A 29 2.31 2.42 3.70
N ILE A 30 2.95 3.51 4.14
CA ILE A 30 4.18 4.00 3.54
C ILE A 30 5.28 3.87 4.56
N PHE A 31 6.35 3.17 4.20
CA PHE A 31 7.47 2.88 5.09
C PHE A 31 8.71 3.62 4.66
N ASN A 32 9.44 4.16 5.64
CA ASN A 32 10.74 4.77 5.39
C ASN A 32 11.82 3.82 5.92
N VAL A 33 12.58 3.24 5.00
CA VAL A 33 13.67 2.33 5.33
C VAL A 33 14.98 3.01 4.98
N GLY A 34 15.55 3.70 5.97
CA GLY A 34 16.84 4.36 5.77
C GLY A 34 16.84 5.40 4.65
N GLY A 35 15.72 6.04 4.41
CA GLY A 35 15.58 7.03 3.35
C GLY A 35 14.96 6.50 2.07
N ALA A 36 14.77 5.19 1.96
CA ALA A 36 14.04 4.61 0.84
C ALA A 36 12.58 4.38 1.26
N PHE A 37 11.65 4.74 0.39
CA PHE A 37 10.23 4.67 0.72
C PHE A 37 9.56 3.55 -0.04
N TYR A 38 8.72 2.79 0.67
CA TYR A 38 7.95 1.68 0.08
C TYR A 38 6.50 1.83 0.48
N ALA A 39 5.59 1.47 -0.41
CA ALA A 39 4.16 1.56 -0.14
C ALA A 39 3.51 0.20 -0.39
N THR A 40 2.69 -0.23 0.57
CA THR A 40 1.96 -1.50 0.48
C THR A 40 0.55 -1.30 0.97
N ASP A 41 -0.28 -2.32 0.77
CA ASP A 41 -1.56 -2.35 1.47
C ASP A 41 -1.30 -2.31 2.97
N GLU A 42 -2.23 -1.71 3.69
CA GLU A 42 -2.10 -1.60 5.14
C GLU A 42 -2.34 -2.93 5.85
N PHE A 43 -3.23 -3.77 5.31
CA PHE A 43 -3.63 -4.96 6.03
C PHE A 43 -2.93 -6.21 5.52
N CYS A 44 -2.48 -7.02 6.48
CA CYS A 44 -1.82 -8.29 6.22
C CYS A 44 -2.75 -9.22 5.44
N THR A 45 -2.20 -9.95 4.47
CA THR A 45 -2.99 -10.87 3.66
C THR A 45 -3.41 -12.11 4.45
N GLY A 46 -2.75 -12.38 5.57
CA GLY A 46 -3.07 -13.53 6.40
C GLY A 46 -4.29 -13.28 7.27
N ASP A 47 -4.15 -12.46 8.28
CA ASP A 47 -5.22 -12.25 9.27
C ASP A 47 -5.71 -10.80 9.33
N GLY A 48 -5.26 -9.94 8.45
CA GLY A 48 -5.75 -8.58 8.41
C GLY A 48 -5.11 -7.62 9.40
N GLY A 49 -3.99 -7.99 10.00
CA GLY A 49 -3.30 -7.09 10.92
C GLY A 49 -2.75 -5.85 10.25
N ALA A 50 -2.67 -4.76 10.98
CA ALA A 50 -2.22 -3.46 10.48
C ALA A 50 -0.69 -3.46 10.32
N LEU A 51 -0.21 -3.33 9.10
CA LEU A 51 1.24 -3.37 8.84
C LEU A 51 1.94 -2.10 9.28
N SER A 52 1.25 -0.95 9.28
CA SER A 52 1.85 0.29 9.75
C SER A 52 2.19 0.24 11.24
N GLU A 53 1.57 -0.70 11.97
CA GLU A 53 1.84 -0.92 13.38
C GLU A 53 2.78 -2.11 13.60
N GLY A 54 3.26 -2.71 12.54
CA GLY A 54 4.15 -3.84 12.62
C GLY A 54 5.58 -3.43 12.91
N LYS A 55 6.47 -4.40 12.90
CA LYS A 55 7.87 -4.16 13.20
C LYS A 55 8.68 -4.14 11.91
N LEU A 56 9.33 -3.01 11.67
CA LEU A 56 10.17 -2.83 10.51
C LEU A 56 11.57 -3.33 10.82
N ILE A 57 12.07 -4.27 10.03
CA ILE A 57 13.40 -4.84 10.21
C ILE A 57 14.09 -4.82 8.86
N GLY A 58 15.02 -3.87 8.66
CA GLY A 58 15.63 -3.69 7.35
C GLY A 58 14.57 -3.41 6.31
N THR A 59 14.55 -4.17 5.23
CA THR A 59 13.57 -4.00 4.16
C THR A 59 12.37 -4.93 4.32
N THR A 60 12.16 -5.47 5.53
CA THR A 60 11.01 -6.34 5.79
C THR A 60 10.11 -5.72 6.84
N ILE A 61 8.83 -6.09 6.76
CA ILE A 61 7.83 -5.66 7.75
C ILE A 61 7.16 -6.89 8.34
N ARG A 62 7.14 -6.97 9.65
CA ARG A 62 6.50 -8.07 10.37
C ARG A 62 5.13 -7.64 10.83
N CYS A 63 4.13 -8.43 10.48
CA CYS A 63 2.74 -8.14 10.84
C CYS A 63 2.58 -8.09 12.35
N SER A 64 1.77 -7.15 12.84
CA SER A 64 1.54 -6.98 14.27
C SER A 64 0.65 -8.07 14.85
N ALA A 65 -0.22 -8.65 14.04
CA ALA A 65 -1.23 -9.60 14.52
C ALA A 65 -0.74 -11.05 14.46
N ASP A 66 0.05 -11.39 13.46
CA ASP A 66 0.65 -12.72 13.38
C ASP A 66 2.13 -12.54 13.06
N ASN A 67 2.83 -13.60 12.77
CA ASN A 67 4.26 -13.51 12.56
C ASN A 67 4.65 -13.48 11.08
N CYS A 68 3.71 -13.13 10.22
CA CYS A 68 4.04 -13.00 8.79
C CYS A 68 5.02 -11.87 8.56
N THR A 69 6.06 -12.14 7.80
CA THR A 69 7.07 -11.16 7.44
C THR A 69 7.06 -10.98 5.93
N TYR A 70 6.98 -9.75 5.50
CA TYR A 70 6.90 -9.42 4.07
C TYR A 70 8.11 -8.63 3.64
N TYR A 71 8.61 -8.95 2.45
CA TYR A 71 9.69 -8.21 1.83
C TYR A 71 9.08 -6.99 1.14
N LEU A 72 9.41 -5.80 1.61
CA LEU A 72 8.74 -4.59 1.15
C LEU A 72 8.84 -4.31 -0.34
N PRO A 73 10.02 -4.51 -0.98
CA PRO A 73 10.11 -4.18 -2.41
C PRO A 73 9.17 -4.99 -3.30
N THR A 74 8.85 -6.23 -2.92
CA THR A 74 8.01 -7.10 -3.75
C THR A 74 6.68 -7.46 -3.10
N GLY A 75 6.58 -7.32 -1.78
CA GLY A 75 5.40 -7.76 -1.05
C GLY A 75 5.39 -9.24 -0.75
N GLU A 76 6.44 -9.95 -1.11
CA GLU A 76 6.49 -11.40 -0.93
C GLU A 76 6.49 -11.77 0.55
N CYS A 77 5.70 -12.78 0.93
CA CYS A 77 5.71 -13.30 2.28
C CYS A 77 6.88 -14.25 2.44
N LEU A 78 7.73 -14.00 3.43
CA LEU A 78 8.95 -14.79 3.63
C LEU A 78 8.76 -16.00 4.51
N ASP A 79 7.69 -16.03 5.32
CA ASP A 79 7.52 -17.05 6.35
C ASP A 79 6.52 -18.13 6.01
N SER A 80 5.71 -17.94 4.98
CA SER A 80 4.67 -18.90 4.66
C SER A 80 4.28 -18.77 3.19
N THR A 81 3.26 -19.53 2.79
CA THR A 81 2.74 -19.49 1.44
C THR A 81 1.57 -18.54 1.30
N THR A 82 1.40 -17.63 2.25
CA THR A 82 0.35 -16.62 2.16
C THR A 82 0.54 -15.78 0.91
N LYS A 83 -0.57 -15.21 0.44
CA LYS A 83 -0.52 -14.34 -0.73
C LYS A 83 0.42 -13.16 -0.47
N PRO A 84 1.13 -12.70 -1.47
CA PRO A 84 1.97 -11.51 -1.31
C PRO A 84 1.12 -10.27 -1.08
N LEU A 85 1.71 -9.28 -0.43
CA LEU A 85 1.09 -7.98 -0.29
C LEU A 85 1.06 -7.27 -1.63
N THR A 86 0.02 -6.48 -1.85
CA THR A 86 0.03 -5.57 -2.97
C THR A 86 0.97 -4.41 -2.63
N THR A 87 1.88 -4.11 -3.54
CA THR A 87 2.79 -2.98 -3.39
C THR A 87 2.45 -1.91 -4.40
N TYR A 88 2.83 -0.67 -4.07
CA TYR A 88 2.59 0.48 -4.94
C TYR A 88 3.90 1.19 -5.20
N THR A 89 4.11 1.63 -6.43
CA THR A 89 5.33 2.35 -6.77
C THR A 89 5.32 3.72 -6.13
N VAL A 90 6.41 4.06 -5.46
CA VAL A 90 6.57 5.36 -4.81
C VAL A 90 7.40 6.25 -5.73
N HIS A 91 6.91 7.47 -5.95
CA HIS A 91 7.61 8.47 -6.73
C HIS A 91 7.92 9.64 -5.80
N ILE A 92 9.19 10.05 -5.77
CA ILE A 92 9.62 11.16 -4.93
C ILE A 92 9.93 12.35 -5.82
N HIS A 93 9.26 13.46 -5.58
CA HIS A 93 9.52 14.73 -6.26
C HIS A 93 9.91 15.75 -5.22
N GLY A 94 11.22 16.03 -5.10
CA GLY A 94 11.69 16.87 -4.02
C GLY A 94 11.43 16.21 -2.69
N GLU A 95 10.53 16.78 -1.89
CA GLU A 95 10.16 16.21 -0.60
C GLU A 95 8.77 15.58 -0.61
N VAL A 96 8.14 15.51 -1.78
CA VAL A 96 6.76 15.03 -1.89
C VAL A 96 6.75 13.57 -2.30
N ILE A 97 5.98 12.77 -1.58
CA ILE A 97 5.77 11.35 -1.87
C ILE A 97 4.49 11.22 -2.67
N LYS A 98 4.58 10.57 -3.83
CA LYS A 98 3.43 10.35 -4.70
C LYS A 98 3.27 8.87 -5.02
N ILE A 99 2.05 8.44 -5.24
CA ILE A 99 1.77 7.09 -5.73
C ILE A 99 0.94 7.19 -7.01
N ASP A 100 0.94 6.09 -7.77
CA ASP A 100 0.26 6.05 -9.05
C ASP A 100 -1.20 5.69 -8.83
N ARG A 101 -2.09 6.62 -9.16
CA ARG A 101 -3.53 6.39 -9.06
C ARG A 101 -3.96 5.13 -9.82
N ASN A 102 -3.32 4.88 -10.95
CA ASN A 102 -3.71 3.74 -11.79
C ASN A 102 -3.39 2.40 -11.12
N GLU A 103 -2.34 2.33 -10.31
CA GLU A 103 -2.05 1.10 -9.58
C GLU A 103 -3.14 0.78 -8.57
N VAL A 104 -3.67 1.79 -7.90
CA VAL A 104 -4.75 1.60 -6.95
C VAL A 104 -6.01 1.15 -7.68
N LYS A 105 -6.32 1.78 -8.80
CA LYS A 105 -7.49 1.40 -9.59
C LYS A 105 -7.38 -0.02 -10.11
N ARG A 106 -6.20 -0.42 -10.59
CA ARG A 106 -6.02 -1.77 -11.10
C ARG A 106 -6.27 -2.82 -10.03
N LYS A 107 -5.88 -2.53 -8.80
CA LYS A 107 -6.14 -3.47 -7.73
C LYS A 107 -7.63 -3.68 -7.52
N LEU A 108 -8.43 -2.65 -7.72
CA LEU A 108 -9.88 -2.74 -7.53
C LEU A 108 -10.61 -3.38 -8.70
N LEU A 109 -10.00 -3.39 -9.89
CA LEU A 109 -10.66 -3.90 -11.08
C LEU A 109 -11.21 -5.32 -10.95
N PRO A 110 -10.47 -6.29 -10.40
CA PRO A 110 -11.02 -7.64 -10.26
C PRO A 110 -12.30 -7.67 -9.44
N LEU A 111 -12.41 -6.83 -8.43
CA LEU A 111 -13.63 -6.76 -7.62
C LEU A 111 -14.76 -6.13 -8.43
N ILE A 112 -14.44 -5.10 -9.18
CA ILE A 112 -15.42 -4.42 -10.03
C ILE A 112 -15.99 -5.38 -11.06
N GLN A 113 -15.13 -6.19 -11.67
CA GLN A 113 -15.54 -7.10 -12.73
C GLN A 113 -16.44 -8.23 -12.24
N ARG A 114 -16.47 -8.49 -10.94
CA ARG A 114 -17.35 -9.50 -10.37
C ARG A 114 -18.77 -9.00 -10.19
N ARG A 115 -19.00 -7.71 -10.39
CA ARG A 115 -20.29 -7.08 -10.20
C ARG A 115 -21.01 -6.97 -11.54
N SER A 116 -22.26 -6.52 -11.48
CA SER A 116 -22.99 -6.23 -12.69
C SER A 116 -22.34 -5.05 -13.42
N LEU A 117 -22.67 -4.90 -14.69
CA LEU A 117 -22.18 -3.78 -15.46
C LEU A 117 -22.57 -2.45 -14.86
N ASN A 118 -23.75 -2.39 -14.25
CA ASN A 118 -24.22 -1.17 -13.62
C ASN A 118 -23.34 -0.79 -12.45
N ASP A 119 -22.94 -1.76 -11.65
CA ASP A 119 -22.05 -1.49 -10.52
C ASP A 119 -20.69 -1.04 -11.01
N TRP A 120 -20.22 -1.66 -12.08
CA TRP A 120 -18.95 -1.27 -12.65
C TRP A 120 -18.98 0.18 -13.10
N PHE A 121 -20.04 0.56 -13.77
CA PHE A 121 -20.20 1.92 -14.25
C PHE A 121 -20.21 2.91 -13.09
N TRP A 122 -20.93 2.57 -12.03
CA TRP A 122 -21.00 3.39 -10.84
C TRP A 122 -19.61 3.61 -10.23
N LEU A 123 -18.83 2.55 -10.14
CA LEU A 123 -17.49 2.65 -9.57
C LEU A 123 -16.57 3.49 -10.44
N ALA A 124 -16.74 3.44 -11.75
CA ALA A 124 -15.96 4.28 -12.65
C ALA A 124 -16.26 5.76 -12.39
N ASP A 125 -17.49 6.08 -12.07
CA ASP A 125 -17.88 7.45 -11.76
C ASP A 125 -17.40 7.91 -10.40
N ALA A 126 -17.09 7.02 -9.52
CA ALA A 126 -16.71 7.38 -8.16
C ALA A 126 -15.45 8.25 -8.11
N ARG A 127 -14.60 8.17 -9.11
CA ARG A 127 -13.43 9.03 -9.23
C ARG A 127 -12.53 8.98 -8.03
N ILE A 128 -12.28 7.85 -7.59
CA ILE A 128 -11.41 7.70 -6.44
C ILE A 128 -10.05 8.31 -6.68
#